data_004bf3159b3ca47516c3d1c14c4e715a
#
_entry.id   004bf3159b3ca47516c3d1c14c4e715a
#
_cell.length_a   1.000
_cell.length_b   1.000
_cell.length_c   1.000
_cell.angle_alpha   90.00
_cell.angle_beta   90.00
_cell.angle_gamma   90.00
#
_symmetry.space_group_name_H-M   'P 1'
#
loop_
_entity.id
_entity.type
_entity.pdbx_description
1 polymer ?
#
loop_
_entity_poly.entity_id
_entity_poly.type
_entity_poly.pdbx_seq_one_letter_code
_entity_poly.pdbx_strand_id
1 'polypeptide(L)'
;MKKRMIALALVTASVAVAGAAFAGVQKGQRAPEFSLPSLKGTTVTLGSMKGKVVLVDFWAQWCEPCKKELPQLDRLAKEYAAKGVVIVAVNIDKQRENAERMVKQLGVSLPVLLDPAGSVAGTYDLPKMPTSFVIDKKGIVRFVNEGFDGPKDVDRFKQELDELSK
;
A
#
# COMPACT_ATOMS: atom_id res chain seq x y z
N MET A 1 -46.36 38.26 -48.92
CA MET A 1 -46.26 37.87 -47.50
C MET A 1 -45.30 36.70 -47.38
N LYS A 2 -44.02 36.93 -46.97
CA LYS A 2 -42.94 35.92 -46.87
C LYS A 2 -42.90 35.43 -45.44
N LYS A 3 -43.28 34.17 -45.17
CA LYS A 3 -43.14 33.55 -43.85
C LYS A 3 -41.66 33.12 -43.66
N ARG A 4 -41.01 33.74 -42.69
CA ARG A 4 -39.64 33.32 -42.23
C ARG A 4 -39.81 32.21 -41.23
N MET A 5 -39.37 30.99 -41.60
CA MET A 5 -39.22 29.87 -40.70
C MET A 5 -37.90 30.01 -39.99
N ILE A 6 -37.95 30.20 -38.67
CA ILE A 6 -36.77 30.19 -37.78
C ILE A 6 -36.54 28.74 -37.37
N ALA A 7 -35.47 28.12 -37.88
CA ALA A 7 -35.03 26.81 -37.44
C ALA A 7 -34.27 26.92 -36.11
N LEU A 8 -34.86 26.38 -35.04
CA LEU A 8 -34.23 26.30 -33.70
C LEU A 8 -33.31 25.10 -33.66
N ALA A 9 -32.01 25.30 -33.74
CA ALA A 9 -31.02 24.25 -33.61
C ALA A 9 -30.84 23.90 -32.12
N LEU A 10 -31.34 22.74 -31.73
CA LEU A 10 -31.07 22.14 -30.41
C LEU A 10 -29.64 21.57 -30.39
N VAL A 11 -28.73 22.27 -29.74
CA VAL A 11 -27.38 21.76 -29.43
C VAL A 11 -27.50 20.89 -28.19
N THR A 12 -27.51 19.57 -28.38
CA THR A 12 -27.40 18.60 -27.29
C THR A 12 -25.94 18.48 -26.87
N ALA A 13 -25.59 19.13 -25.76
CA ALA A 13 -24.30 18.94 -25.13
C ALA A 13 -24.26 17.55 -24.46
N SER A 14 -23.61 16.59 -25.10
CA SER A 14 -23.32 15.29 -24.50
C SER A 14 -22.23 15.47 -23.43
N VAL A 15 -22.63 15.44 -22.17
CA VAL A 15 -21.69 15.36 -21.05
C VAL A 15 -21.15 13.94 -21.02
N ALA A 16 -19.94 13.74 -21.55
CA ALA A 16 -19.20 12.51 -21.38
C ALA A 16 -18.75 12.41 -19.90
N VAL A 17 -19.49 11.64 -19.10
CA VAL A 17 -19.02 11.23 -17.77
C VAL A 17 -17.90 10.24 -18.01
N ALA A 18 -16.66 10.72 -17.95
CA ALA A 18 -15.48 9.86 -17.90
C ALA A 18 -15.56 9.07 -16.60
N GLY A 19 -16.01 7.82 -16.69
CA GLY A 19 -15.92 6.87 -15.58
C GLY A 19 -14.45 6.70 -15.22
N ALA A 20 -14.03 7.25 -14.06
CA ALA A 20 -12.74 6.91 -13.49
C ALA A 20 -12.78 5.41 -13.18
N ALA A 21 -12.14 4.61 -14.03
CA ALA A 21 -11.83 3.23 -13.69
C ALA A 21 -10.98 3.29 -12.41
N PHE A 22 -11.46 2.68 -11.34
CA PHE A 22 -10.67 2.50 -10.12
C PHE A 22 -9.54 1.53 -10.48
N ALA A 23 -8.45 2.06 -10.98
CA ALA A 23 -7.19 1.37 -11.01
C ALA A 23 -6.58 1.52 -9.62
N GLY A 24 -6.13 0.42 -9.00
CA GLY A 24 -5.48 0.44 -7.70
C GLY A 24 -4.36 1.47 -7.60
N VAL A 25 -3.81 1.66 -6.43
CA VAL A 25 -2.78 2.67 -6.18
C VAL A 25 -1.55 2.43 -7.07
N GLN A 26 -1.23 3.41 -7.90
CA GLN A 26 -0.18 3.33 -8.90
C GLN A 26 1.04 4.17 -8.53
N LYS A 27 2.20 3.82 -9.11
CA LYS A 27 3.41 4.64 -9.07
C LYS A 27 3.11 6.08 -9.49
N GLY A 28 3.61 7.04 -8.72
CA GLY A 28 3.44 8.48 -8.95
C GLY A 28 2.22 9.08 -8.27
N GLN A 29 1.32 8.28 -7.75
CA GLN A 29 0.16 8.75 -6.98
C GLN A 29 0.52 9.00 -5.51
N ARG A 30 -0.24 9.87 -4.85
CA ARG A 30 -0.18 10.01 -3.40
C ARG A 30 -0.71 8.73 -2.74
N ALA A 31 0.06 8.20 -1.79
CA ALA A 31 -0.37 7.05 -1.01
C ALA A 31 -1.64 7.41 -0.22
N PRO A 32 -2.69 6.59 -0.26
CA PRO A 32 -3.87 6.77 0.57
C PRO A 32 -3.51 6.75 2.06
N GLU A 33 -4.05 7.71 2.80
CA GLU A 33 -3.87 7.77 4.24
C GLU A 33 -4.60 6.61 4.92
N PHE A 34 -4.00 6.13 6.01
CA PHE A 34 -4.63 5.14 6.87
C PHE A 34 -4.39 5.45 8.35
N SER A 35 -5.24 4.89 9.18
CA SER A 35 -5.12 4.90 10.64
C SER A 35 -5.54 3.52 11.15
N LEU A 36 -4.57 2.71 11.55
CA LEU A 36 -4.78 1.32 11.93
C LEU A 36 -4.22 1.01 13.31
N PRO A 37 -4.90 0.15 14.10
CA PRO A 37 -4.34 -0.35 15.34
C PRO A 37 -3.18 -1.31 15.05
N SER A 38 -2.13 -1.24 15.85
CA SER A 38 -1.03 -2.22 15.82
C SER A 38 -1.30 -3.41 16.72
N LEU A 39 -0.55 -4.50 16.54
CA LEU A 39 -0.55 -5.62 17.50
C LEU A 39 -0.13 -5.19 18.92
N LYS A 40 0.62 -4.10 19.06
CA LYS A 40 1.04 -3.54 20.36
C LYS A 40 0.00 -2.63 21.00
N GLY A 41 -1.18 -2.45 20.38
CA GLY A 41 -2.29 -1.65 20.90
C GLY A 41 -2.20 -0.15 20.64
N THR A 42 -1.16 0.31 19.93
CA THR A 42 -1.03 1.72 19.52
C THR A 42 -1.65 1.93 18.13
N THR A 43 -2.27 3.07 17.91
CA THR A 43 -2.72 3.46 16.56
C THR A 43 -1.57 4.04 15.77
N VAL A 44 -1.39 3.57 14.54
CA VAL A 44 -0.37 4.04 13.60
C VAL A 44 -1.05 4.64 12.37
N THR A 45 -0.63 5.83 11.98
CA THR A 45 -1.11 6.52 10.78
C THR A 45 0.00 6.68 9.76
N LEU A 46 -0.31 6.68 8.46
CA LEU A 46 0.69 6.98 7.44
C LEU A 46 1.25 8.40 7.64
N GLY A 47 0.40 9.36 8.01
CA GLY A 47 0.78 10.74 8.29
C GLY A 47 1.82 10.88 9.40
N SER A 48 1.86 9.97 10.40
CA SER A 48 2.87 9.97 11.47
C SER A 48 4.29 9.61 10.99
N MET A 49 4.40 9.06 9.78
CA MET A 49 5.65 8.66 9.15
C MET A 49 6.11 9.66 8.07
N LYS A 50 5.46 10.83 7.98
CA LYS A 50 5.79 11.87 7.01
C LYS A 50 7.27 12.29 7.13
N GLY A 51 7.92 12.51 5.99
CA GLY A 51 9.36 12.83 5.92
C GLY A 51 10.28 11.61 5.96
N LYS A 52 9.72 10.41 6.13
CA LYS A 52 10.47 9.14 6.03
C LYS A 52 10.12 8.42 4.73
N VAL A 53 10.99 7.53 4.30
CA VAL A 53 10.65 6.53 3.30
C VAL A 53 9.86 5.43 4.01
N VAL A 54 8.70 5.07 3.46
CA VAL A 54 7.82 4.07 4.09
C VAL A 54 7.60 2.91 3.13
N LEU A 55 7.85 1.68 3.58
CA LEU A 55 7.40 0.47 2.91
C LEU A 55 6.18 -0.05 3.66
N VAL A 56 5.04 -0.10 2.97
CA VAL A 56 3.79 -0.69 3.47
C VAL A 56 3.58 -2.01 2.77
N ASP A 57 3.62 -3.09 3.51
CA ASP A 57 3.42 -4.45 3.01
C ASP A 57 2.07 -5.01 3.46
N PHE A 58 1.30 -5.61 2.55
CA PHE A 58 0.02 -6.25 2.85
C PHE A 58 0.17 -7.77 2.86
N TRP A 59 -0.29 -8.41 3.94
CA TRP A 59 -0.13 -9.83 4.16
C TRP A 59 -1.28 -10.48 4.92
N ALA A 60 -1.35 -11.80 4.89
CA ALA A 60 -2.30 -12.58 5.68
C ALA A 60 -1.68 -13.94 6.10
N GLN A 61 -2.25 -14.55 7.13
CA GLN A 61 -1.78 -15.84 7.66
C GLN A 61 -1.86 -17.00 6.63
N TRP A 62 -2.86 -16.95 5.76
CA TRP A 62 -3.06 -17.94 4.69
C TRP A 62 -2.17 -17.73 3.46
N CYS A 63 -1.41 -16.62 3.40
CA CYS A 63 -0.54 -16.27 2.28
C CYS A 63 0.84 -16.92 2.45
N GLU A 64 1.12 -17.96 1.69
CA GLU A 64 2.39 -18.70 1.81
C GLU A 64 3.63 -17.88 1.41
N PRO A 65 3.62 -17.07 0.32
CA PRO A 65 4.76 -16.20 0.01
C PRO A 65 5.04 -15.16 1.10
N CYS A 66 3.99 -14.65 1.78
CA CYS A 66 4.13 -13.68 2.86
C CYS A 66 4.96 -14.22 4.04
N LYS A 67 4.84 -15.52 4.32
CA LYS A 67 5.63 -16.18 5.37
C LYS A 67 7.14 -16.14 5.09
N LYS A 68 7.52 -16.13 3.82
CA LYS A 68 8.91 -16.01 3.39
C LYS A 68 9.38 -14.56 3.36
N GLU A 69 8.49 -13.63 3.01
CA GLU A 69 8.77 -12.20 2.89
C GLU A 69 8.94 -11.51 4.25
N LEU A 70 8.01 -11.72 5.19
CA LEU A 70 7.98 -11.03 6.48
C LEU A 70 9.32 -11.06 7.25
N PRO A 71 10.04 -12.20 7.35
CA PRO A 71 11.36 -12.22 7.99
C PRO A 71 12.41 -11.37 7.26
N GLN A 72 12.29 -11.22 5.95
CA GLN A 72 13.21 -10.38 5.17
C GLN A 72 12.89 -8.90 5.40
N LEU A 73 11.60 -8.54 5.42
CA LEU A 73 11.18 -7.17 5.75
C LEU A 73 11.58 -6.78 7.18
N ASP A 74 11.52 -7.72 8.14
CA ASP A 74 11.99 -7.49 9.52
C ASP A 74 13.49 -7.17 9.58
N ARG A 75 14.31 -7.86 8.77
CA ARG A 75 15.75 -7.57 8.64
C ARG A 75 15.98 -6.21 7.99
N LEU A 76 15.29 -5.93 6.90
CA LEU A 76 15.38 -4.62 6.22
C LEU A 76 14.94 -3.48 7.13
N ALA A 77 13.89 -3.67 7.93
CA ALA A 77 13.44 -2.66 8.88
C ALA A 77 14.55 -2.27 9.88
N LYS A 78 15.31 -3.26 10.36
CA LYS A 78 16.46 -3.03 11.26
C LYS A 78 17.65 -2.38 10.53
N GLU A 79 17.97 -2.88 9.33
CA GLU A 79 19.09 -2.40 8.50
C GLU A 79 18.91 -0.93 8.09
N TYR A 80 17.68 -0.54 7.75
CA TYR A 80 17.37 0.78 7.18
C TYR A 80 16.83 1.81 8.18
N ALA A 81 16.61 1.43 9.45
CA ALA A 81 16.06 2.34 10.45
C ALA A 81 16.90 3.63 10.60
N ALA A 82 18.22 3.52 10.65
CA ALA A 82 19.13 4.66 10.76
C ALA A 82 19.15 5.56 9.51
N LYS A 83 18.69 5.04 8.36
CA LYS A 83 18.55 5.79 7.09
C LYS A 83 17.19 6.51 6.96
N GLY A 84 16.36 6.52 8.00
CA GLY A 84 15.05 7.17 7.99
C GLY A 84 14.00 6.40 7.19
N VAL A 85 14.14 5.08 7.08
CA VAL A 85 13.14 4.18 6.49
C VAL A 85 12.29 3.55 7.59
N VAL A 86 10.99 3.45 7.33
CA VAL A 86 10.03 2.74 8.17
C VAL A 86 9.37 1.64 7.34
N ILE A 87 9.36 0.43 7.85
CA ILE A 87 8.65 -0.70 7.24
C ILE A 87 7.51 -1.10 8.18
N VAL A 88 6.30 -1.17 7.64
CA VAL A 88 5.10 -1.62 8.35
C VAL A 88 4.41 -2.73 7.58
N ALA A 89 3.94 -3.75 8.27
CA ALA A 89 3.22 -4.87 7.69
C ALA A 89 1.74 -4.81 8.08
N VAL A 90 0.86 -4.63 7.10
CA VAL A 90 -0.60 -4.55 7.29
C VAL A 90 -1.20 -5.94 7.12
N ASN A 91 -1.73 -6.48 8.20
CA ASN A 91 -2.41 -7.77 8.21
C ASN A 91 -3.89 -7.61 7.89
N ILE A 92 -4.42 -8.42 6.98
CA ILE A 92 -5.82 -8.41 6.53
C ILE A 92 -6.64 -9.60 7.04
N ASP A 93 -6.12 -10.40 7.96
CA ASP A 93 -6.90 -11.45 8.57
C ASP A 93 -8.04 -10.87 9.41
N LYS A 94 -9.23 -11.48 9.36
CA LYS A 94 -10.38 -11.06 10.15
C LYS A 94 -10.15 -11.23 11.65
N GLN A 95 -9.33 -12.20 12.04
CA GLN A 95 -9.04 -12.53 13.43
C GLN A 95 -7.61 -12.11 13.78
N ARG A 96 -7.48 -11.26 14.77
CA ARG A 96 -6.20 -10.77 15.31
C ARG A 96 -5.24 -11.90 15.69
N GLU A 97 -5.79 -12.98 16.25
CA GLU A 97 -5.04 -14.14 16.73
C GLU A 97 -4.23 -14.83 15.61
N ASN A 98 -4.71 -14.74 14.37
CA ASN A 98 -3.99 -15.27 13.21
C ASN A 98 -2.70 -14.49 12.96
N ALA A 99 -2.74 -13.16 13.01
CA ALA A 99 -1.57 -12.30 12.91
C ALA A 99 -0.60 -12.54 14.07
N GLU A 100 -1.10 -12.58 15.31
CA GLU A 100 -0.27 -12.81 16.51
C GLU A 100 0.48 -14.14 16.43
N ARG A 101 -0.22 -15.21 16.04
CA ARG A 101 0.37 -16.54 15.87
C ARG A 101 1.47 -16.57 14.85
N MET A 102 1.24 -15.96 13.67
CA MET A 102 2.22 -15.89 12.60
C MET A 102 3.46 -15.09 13.00
N VAL A 103 3.26 -13.89 13.56
CA VAL A 103 4.36 -13.03 14.05
C VAL A 103 5.23 -13.75 15.07
N LYS A 104 4.60 -14.46 16.03
CA LYS A 104 5.30 -15.27 17.02
C LYS A 104 6.05 -16.44 16.37
N GLN A 105 5.42 -17.16 15.44
CA GLN A 105 6.01 -18.30 14.74
C GLN A 105 7.23 -17.90 13.90
N LEU A 106 7.17 -16.76 13.22
CA LEU A 106 8.25 -16.25 12.37
C LEU A 106 9.32 -15.48 13.15
N GLY A 107 9.06 -15.11 14.42
CA GLY A 107 9.99 -14.36 15.26
C GLY A 107 10.26 -12.93 14.75
N VAL A 108 9.31 -12.33 14.02
CA VAL A 108 9.46 -10.98 13.47
C VAL A 108 9.04 -9.91 14.49
N SER A 109 9.67 -8.75 14.42
CA SER A 109 9.51 -7.65 15.36
C SER A 109 9.09 -6.31 14.73
N LEU A 110 9.04 -6.25 13.39
CA LEU A 110 8.57 -5.06 12.67
C LEU A 110 7.13 -4.69 13.07
N PRO A 111 6.73 -3.41 12.94
CA PRO A 111 5.37 -2.98 13.24
C PRO A 111 4.33 -3.72 12.38
N VAL A 112 3.42 -4.43 13.04
CA VAL A 112 2.28 -5.09 12.39
C VAL A 112 1.01 -4.34 12.73
N LEU A 113 0.29 -3.90 11.69
CA LEU A 113 -0.97 -3.18 11.76
C LEU A 113 -2.11 -4.11 11.37
N LEU A 114 -3.29 -3.86 11.88
CA LEU A 114 -4.47 -4.72 11.68
C LEU A 114 -5.53 -4.01 10.83
N ASP A 115 -5.90 -4.61 9.71
CA ASP A 115 -7.01 -4.18 8.84
C ASP A 115 -8.05 -5.31 8.67
N PRO A 116 -8.73 -5.73 9.77
CA PRO A 116 -9.64 -6.89 9.73
C PRO A 116 -10.86 -6.67 8.85
N ALA A 117 -11.22 -5.42 8.57
CA ALA A 117 -12.29 -5.07 7.65
C ALA A 117 -11.83 -5.06 6.19
N GLY A 118 -10.51 -5.08 5.92
CA GLY A 118 -9.94 -4.96 4.58
C GLY A 118 -10.17 -3.58 3.94
N SER A 119 -10.47 -2.56 4.74
CA SER A 119 -10.81 -1.23 4.24
C SER A 119 -9.61 -0.51 3.63
N VAL A 120 -8.45 -0.61 4.26
CA VAL A 120 -7.21 -0.05 3.74
C VAL A 120 -6.73 -0.87 2.55
N ALA A 121 -6.74 -2.20 2.66
CA ALA A 121 -6.41 -3.09 1.56
C ALA A 121 -7.29 -2.83 0.32
N GLY A 122 -8.61 -2.60 0.52
CA GLY A 122 -9.53 -2.24 -0.55
C GLY A 122 -9.24 -0.87 -1.17
N THR A 123 -8.80 0.12 -0.38
CA THR A 123 -8.40 1.44 -0.89
C THR A 123 -7.12 1.36 -1.72
N TYR A 124 -6.17 0.52 -1.32
CA TYR A 124 -4.94 0.26 -2.08
C TYR A 124 -5.18 -0.64 -3.30
N ASP A 125 -6.32 -1.36 -3.36
CA ASP A 125 -6.75 -2.25 -4.43
C ASP A 125 -5.65 -3.24 -4.83
N LEU A 126 -5.37 -4.16 -3.92
CA LEU A 126 -4.26 -5.10 -4.02
C LEU A 126 -4.45 -6.08 -5.18
N PRO A 127 -3.55 -6.16 -6.18
CA PRO A 127 -3.69 -7.08 -7.31
C PRO A 127 -3.50 -8.55 -6.90
N LYS A 128 -2.67 -8.79 -5.87
CA LYS A 128 -2.41 -10.13 -5.29
C LYS A 128 -1.77 -10.00 -3.90
N MET A 129 -1.42 -11.13 -3.30
CA MET A 129 -0.75 -11.19 -1.99
C MET A 129 0.60 -11.94 -2.09
N PRO A 130 1.67 -11.43 -1.47
CA PRO A 130 1.79 -10.10 -0.86
C PRO A 130 1.79 -8.98 -1.91
N THR A 131 1.48 -7.76 -1.52
CA THR A 131 1.78 -6.56 -2.30
C THR A 131 2.35 -5.51 -1.37
N SER A 132 3.48 -4.92 -1.76
CA SER A 132 4.09 -3.84 -1.01
C SER A 132 4.20 -2.55 -1.83
N PHE A 133 4.09 -1.42 -1.13
CA PHE A 133 4.18 -0.07 -1.69
C PHE A 133 5.35 0.65 -1.04
N VAL A 134 6.29 1.14 -1.84
CA VAL A 134 7.39 1.97 -1.34
C VAL A 134 7.05 3.44 -1.61
N ILE A 135 6.95 4.21 -0.53
CA ILE A 135 6.45 5.57 -0.49
C ILE A 135 7.61 6.50 -0.12
N ASP A 136 7.78 7.57 -0.88
CA ASP A 136 8.85 8.54 -0.62
C ASP A 136 8.55 9.50 0.54
N LYS A 137 9.54 10.33 0.90
CA LYS A 137 9.45 11.32 1.99
C LYS A 137 8.32 12.35 1.79
N LYS A 138 7.78 12.47 0.56
CA LYS A 138 6.65 13.37 0.20
C LYS A 138 5.29 12.68 0.25
N GLY A 139 5.26 11.36 0.51
CA GLY A 139 4.04 10.56 0.53
C GLY A 139 3.58 10.10 -0.85
N ILE A 140 4.49 10.03 -1.83
CA ILE A 140 4.21 9.56 -3.18
C ILE A 140 4.68 8.13 -3.33
N VAL A 141 3.83 7.26 -3.87
CA VAL A 141 4.18 5.87 -4.21
C VAL A 141 5.21 5.87 -5.33
N ARG A 142 6.37 5.31 -5.07
CA ARG A 142 7.47 5.24 -6.03
C ARG A 142 7.61 3.86 -6.64
N PHE A 143 7.29 2.82 -5.87
CA PHE A 143 7.32 1.44 -6.33
C PHE A 143 6.13 0.67 -5.80
N VAL A 144 5.64 -0.27 -6.61
CA VAL A 144 4.62 -1.26 -6.24
C VAL A 144 5.21 -2.63 -6.57
N ASN A 145 5.31 -3.49 -5.56
CA ASN A 145 5.89 -4.81 -5.68
C ASN A 145 4.81 -5.86 -5.44
N GLU A 146 4.62 -6.74 -6.40
CA GLU A 146 3.56 -7.74 -6.43
C GLU A 146 4.12 -9.15 -6.30
N GLY A 147 3.76 -9.84 -5.23
CA GLY A 147 4.27 -11.18 -4.91
C GLY A 147 5.69 -11.16 -4.36
N PHE A 148 6.15 -12.34 -3.92
CA PHE A 148 7.49 -12.53 -3.37
C PHE A 148 8.02 -13.93 -3.76
N ASP A 149 9.17 -13.96 -4.47
CA ASP A 149 9.82 -15.17 -4.95
C ASP A 149 11.17 -15.44 -4.28
N GLY A 150 11.63 -14.55 -3.39
CA GLY A 150 12.84 -14.78 -2.58
C GLY A 150 13.97 -13.75 -2.79
N PRO A 151 15.25 -14.19 -2.92
CA PRO A 151 16.40 -13.29 -2.82
C PRO A 151 16.39 -12.10 -3.80
N LYS A 152 15.94 -12.32 -5.04
CA LYS A 152 15.85 -11.24 -6.05
C LYS A 152 14.93 -10.11 -5.62
N ASP A 153 13.84 -10.43 -4.92
CA ASP A 153 12.91 -9.43 -4.43
C ASP A 153 13.51 -8.65 -3.25
N VAL A 154 14.30 -9.32 -2.40
CA VAL A 154 15.05 -8.66 -1.33
C VAL A 154 16.05 -7.65 -1.92
N ASP A 155 16.78 -8.03 -2.97
CA ASP A 155 17.73 -7.13 -3.65
C ASP A 155 17.01 -5.94 -4.28
N ARG A 156 15.83 -6.17 -4.89
CA ARG A 156 14.97 -5.10 -5.41
C ARG A 156 14.54 -4.14 -4.30
N PHE A 157 14.04 -4.63 -3.18
CA PHE A 157 13.68 -3.79 -2.03
C PHE A 157 14.87 -2.93 -1.57
N LYS A 158 16.07 -3.52 -1.47
CA LYS A 158 17.28 -2.77 -1.10
C LYS A 158 17.57 -1.62 -2.07
N GLN A 159 17.52 -1.90 -3.38
CA GLN A 159 17.73 -0.89 -4.42
C GLN A 159 16.72 0.26 -4.30
N GLU A 160 15.44 -0.06 -4.15
CA GLU A 160 14.35 0.91 -4.02
C GLU A 160 14.50 1.78 -2.76
N LEU A 161 14.83 1.14 -1.63
CA LEU A 161 15.04 1.85 -0.36
C LEU A 161 16.30 2.71 -0.40
N ASP A 162 17.41 2.25 -0.99
CA ASP A 162 18.63 3.02 -1.18
C ASP A 162 18.44 4.21 -2.11
N GLU A 163 17.62 4.07 -3.17
CA GLU A 163 17.28 5.19 -4.07
C GLU A 163 16.58 6.33 -3.32
N LEU A 164 15.64 6.01 -2.42
CA LEU A 164 14.78 6.99 -1.77
C LEU A 164 15.32 7.52 -0.44
N SER A 165 16.24 6.81 0.21
CA SER A 165 16.80 7.17 1.51
C SER A 165 18.03 8.09 1.45
N LYS A 166 18.52 8.38 0.25
CA LYS A 166 19.64 9.31 -0.01
C LYS A 166 19.36 10.73 0.45
#